data_341f1a389f381b7a5ee5fda8dfdabf91
#
_entry.id   341f1a389f381b7a5ee5fda8dfdabf91
#
_cell.length_a   1.000
_cell.length_b   1.000
_cell.length_c   1.000
_cell.angle_alpha   90.00
_cell.angle_beta   90.00
_cell.angle_gamma   90.00
#
_symmetry.space_group_name_H-M   'P 1'
#
loop_
_entity.id
_entity.type
_entity.pdbx_description
1 polymer ?
#
loop_
_entity_poly.entity_id
_entity_poly.type
_entity_poly.pdbx_seq_one_letter_code
_entity_poly.pdbx_strand_id
1 'polypeptide(L)'
;MDDESFSSYVHLNGRFHKLLAEMANSAVLAREIDRASRLPFASASGFVGVQAHSPDARDMLVVAQHQHRQVLEAIGQREAGRAEALMREHSRLARHNLGQVMHNPQHAGMPGMQLIRNKV
;
A
#
# COMPACT_ATOMS: atom_id res chain seq x y z
N MET A 1 -7.69 -11.30 -12.74
CA MET A 1 -7.98 -9.85 -12.83
C MET A 1 -7.37 -9.36 -14.12
N ASP A 2 -8.16 -8.73 -14.96
CA ASP A 2 -7.67 -8.18 -16.22
C ASP A 2 -6.90 -6.86 -16.00
N ASP A 3 -6.18 -6.41 -17.04
CA ASP A 3 -5.32 -5.23 -16.97
C ASP A 3 -6.11 -3.94 -16.70
N GLU A 4 -7.34 -3.85 -17.17
CA GLU A 4 -8.20 -2.68 -16.95
C GLU A 4 -8.65 -2.59 -15.49
N SER A 5 -9.13 -3.68 -14.92
CA SER A 5 -9.52 -3.76 -13.51
C SER A 5 -8.34 -3.49 -12.59
N PHE A 6 -7.16 -3.98 -12.97
CA PHE A 6 -5.92 -3.76 -12.23
C PHE A 6 -5.51 -2.27 -12.25
N SER A 7 -5.52 -1.65 -13.44
CA SER A 7 -5.20 -0.23 -13.58
C SER A 7 -6.16 0.65 -12.78
N SER A 8 -7.46 0.33 -12.83
CA SER A 8 -8.47 1.02 -12.02
C SER A 8 -8.22 0.86 -10.52
N TYR A 9 -7.84 -0.34 -10.06
CA TYR A 9 -7.49 -0.57 -8.67
C TYR A 9 -6.32 0.29 -8.23
N VAL A 10 -5.23 0.31 -8.99
CA VAL A 10 -4.02 1.10 -8.68
C VAL A 10 -4.35 2.58 -8.54
N HIS A 11 -5.15 3.11 -9.47
CA HIS A 11 -5.57 4.50 -9.44
C HIS A 11 -6.41 4.83 -8.19
N LEU A 12 -7.43 4.02 -7.92
CA LEU A 12 -8.32 4.21 -6.77
C LEU A 12 -7.60 4.03 -5.44
N ASN A 13 -6.70 3.06 -5.35
CA ASN A 13 -5.88 2.83 -4.17
C ASN A 13 -4.98 4.04 -3.86
N GLY A 14 -4.31 4.58 -4.87
CA GLY A 14 -3.49 5.80 -4.71
C GLY A 14 -4.34 7.00 -4.26
N ARG A 15 -5.52 7.17 -4.84
CA ARG A 15 -6.46 8.22 -4.46
C ARG A 15 -6.96 8.09 -3.02
N PHE A 16 -7.30 6.87 -2.60
CA PHE A 16 -7.71 6.58 -1.22
C PHE A 16 -6.63 7.03 -0.22
N HIS A 17 -5.40 6.59 -0.40
CA HIS A 17 -4.30 6.93 0.51
C HIS A 17 -3.99 8.43 0.53
N LYS A 18 -4.08 9.11 -0.61
CA LYS A 18 -3.92 10.57 -0.69
C LYS A 18 -5.00 11.30 0.11
N LEU A 19 -6.26 10.93 -0.09
CA LEU A 19 -7.39 11.54 0.63
C LEU A 19 -7.29 11.28 2.14
N LEU A 20 -6.88 10.08 2.55
CA LEU A 20 -6.67 9.76 3.95
C LEU A 20 -5.61 10.66 4.59
N ALA A 21 -4.51 10.92 3.90
CA ALA A 21 -3.47 11.84 4.37
C ALA A 21 -3.99 13.30 4.46
N GLU A 22 -4.79 13.74 3.49
CA GLU A 22 -5.39 15.08 3.48
C GLU A 22 -6.41 15.28 4.62
N MET A 23 -7.11 14.22 5.05
CA MET A 23 -8.07 14.27 6.16
C MET A 23 -7.43 14.61 7.50
N ALA A 24 -6.12 14.43 7.67
CA ALA A 24 -5.40 14.86 8.86
C ALA A 24 -5.39 16.40 9.02
N ASN A 25 -5.77 17.15 7.98
CA ASN A 25 -5.81 18.61 7.94
C ASN A 25 -4.50 19.26 8.43
N SER A 26 -3.39 18.67 8.07
CA SER A 26 -2.04 19.14 8.42
C SER A 26 -1.19 19.23 7.16
N ALA A 27 -0.84 20.45 6.76
CA ALA A 27 0.01 20.67 5.61
C ALA A 27 1.42 20.07 5.78
N VAL A 28 1.92 20.02 7.01
CA VAL A 28 3.21 19.40 7.33
C VAL A 28 3.14 17.89 7.12
N LEU A 29 2.13 17.21 7.70
CA LEU A 29 1.97 15.76 7.54
C LEU A 29 1.73 15.38 6.07
N ALA A 30 0.87 16.10 5.36
CA ALA A 30 0.60 15.83 3.94
C ALA A 30 1.88 15.92 3.11
N ARG A 31 2.71 16.93 3.33
CA ARG A 31 3.98 17.11 2.64
C ARG A 31 4.98 16.00 2.95
N GLU A 32 5.13 15.62 4.21
CA GLU A 32 6.07 14.58 4.61
C GLU A 32 5.63 13.19 4.11
N ILE A 33 4.34 12.91 4.11
CA ILE A 33 3.80 11.67 3.51
C ILE A 33 4.03 11.65 2.00
N ASP A 34 3.77 12.75 1.29
CA ASP A 34 4.01 12.86 -0.14
C ASP A 34 5.50 12.64 -0.46
N ARG A 35 6.39 13.27 0.29
CA ARG A 35 7.83 13.11 0.16
C ARG A 35 8.28 11.66 0.38
N ALA A 36 7.82 11.02 1.45
CA ALA A 36 8.13 9.62 1.75
C ALA A 36 7.61 8.67 0.66
N SER A 37 6.41 8.93 0.13
CA SER A 37 5.77 8.11 -0.90
C SER A 37 6.48 8.17 -2.26
N ARG A 38 7.35 9.13 -2.49
CA ARG A 38 8.19 9.23 -3.71
C ARG A 38 9.44 8.37 -3.65
N LEU A 39 9.78 7.82 -2.48
CA LEU A 39 10.88 6.86 -2.38
C LEU A 39 10.52 5.57 -3.14
N PRO A 40 11.52 4.84 -3.69
CA PRO A 40 11.26 3.57 -4.37
C PRO A 40 10.44 2.63 -3.49
N PHE A 41 9.38 2.04 -4.07
CA PHE A 41 8.46 1.09 -3.41
C PHE A 41 7.71 1.62 -2.17
N ALA A 42 7.80 2.89 -1.86
CA ALA A 42 7.11 3.48 -0.70
C ALA A 42 5.71 4.02 -1.03
N SER A 43 5.32 4.08 -2.32
CA SER A 43 3.96 4.46 -2.69
C SER A 43 2.95 3.37 -2.31
N ALA A 44 1.70 3.78 -2.05
CA ALA A 44 0.61 2.86 -1.70
C ALA A 44 0.40 1.72 -2.70
N SER A 45 0.76 1.92 -3.97
CA SER A 45 0.62 0.93 -5.04
C SER A 45 1.96 0.41 -5.57
N GLY A 46 3.07 0.69 -4.89
CA GLY A 46 4.42 0.39 -5.38
C GLY A 46 4.66 -1.09 -5.69
N PHE A 47 4.01 -2.00 -4.98
CA PHE A 47 4.14 -3.46 -5.17
C PHE A 47 2.96 -4.10 -5.88
N VAL A 48 1.88 -3.36 -6.09
CA VAL A 48 0.65 -3.93 -6.66
C VAL A 48 0.91 -4.50 -8.06
N GLY A 49 1.73 -3.81 -8.88
CA GLY A 49 2.10 -4.28 -10.22
C GLY A 49 2.84 -5.62 -10.24
N VAL A 50 3.70 -5.84 -9.26
CA VAL A 50 4.44 -7.10 -9.12
C VAL A 50 3.54 -8.21 -8.60
N GLN A 51 2.68 -7.87 -7.66
CA GLN A 51 1.72 -8.80 -7.07
C GLN A 51 0.68 -9.29 -8.09
N ALA A 52 0.35 -8.50 -9.10
CA ALA A 52 -0.64 -8.86 -10.13
C ALA A 52 -0.33 -10.18 -10.85
N HIS A 53 0.93 -10.57 -10.88
CA HIS A 53 1.38 -11.82 -11.51
C HIS A 53 1.48 -12.99 -10.52
N SER A 54 1.22 -12.76 -9.23
CA SER A 54 1.18 -13.81 -8.22
C SER A 54 -0.19 -14.52 -8.24
N PRO A 55 -0.24 -15.86 -8.04
CA PRO A 55 -1.52 -16.58 -7.88
C PRO A 55 -2.39 -16.02 -6.75
N ASP A 56 -1.76 -15.53 -5.68
CA ASP A 56 -2.43 -15.02 -4.49
C ASP A 56 -2.73 -13.51 -4.55
N ALA A 57 -2.38 -12.84 -5.65
CA ALA A 57 -2.49 -11.39 -5.80
C ALA A 57 -3.91 -10.89 -5.54
N ARG A 58 -4.91 -11.56 -6.12
CA ARG A 58 -6.30 -11.19 -5.94
C ARG A 58 -6.73 -11.24 -4.48
N ASP A 59 -6.37 -12.29 -3.78
CA ASP A 59 -6.76 -12.47 -2.37
C ASP A 59 -6.11 -11.42 -1.48
N MET A 60 -4.85 -11.08 -1.73
CA MET A 60 -4.16 -9.98 -1.05
C MET A 60 -4.84 -8.63 -1.27
N LEU A 61 -5.25 -8.33 -2.50
CA LEU A 61 -5.95 -7.09 -2.82
C LEU A 61 -7.34 -7.03 -2.20
N VAL A 62 -8.05 -8.15 -2.11
CA VAL A 62 -9.35 -8.25 -1.44
C VAL A 62 -9.20 -7.96 0.05
N VAL A 63 -8.19 -8.53 0.72
CA VAL A 63 -7.89 -8.25 2.13
C VAL A 63 -7.54 -6.78 2.34
N ALA A 64 -6.67 -6.21 1.52
CA ALA A 64 -6.30 -4.80 1.60
C ALA A 64 -7.52 -3.88 1.43
N GLN A 65 -8.38 -4.18 0.47
CA GLN A 65 -9.60 -3.42 0.23
C GLN A 65 -10.61 -3.54 1.39
N HIS A 66 -10.69 -4.70 2.02
CA HIS A 66 -11.51 -4.87 3.22
C HIS A 66 -11.00 -4.00 4.38
N GLN A 67 -9.68 -3.95 4.56
CA GLN A 67 -9.06 -3.06 5.56
C GLN A 67 -9.35 -1.58 5.28
N HIS A 68 -9.31 -1.13 4.03
CA HIS A 68 -9.70 0.23 3.65
C HIS A 68 -11.13 0.56 4.09
N ARG A 69 -12.08 -0.35 3.87
CA ARG A 69 -13.47 -0.15 4.29
C ARG A 69 -13.60 -0.06 5.81
N GLN A 70 -12.89 -0.89 6.55
CA GLN A 70 -12.87 -0.85 8.01
C GLN A 70 -12.28 0.47 8.54
N VAL A 71 -11.23 1.00 7.89
CA VAL A 71 -10.67 2.31 8.25
C VAL A 71 -11.72 3.41 8.05
N LEU A 72 -12.43 3.42 6.93
CA LEU A 72 -13.50 4.40 6.68
C LEU A 72 -14.64 4.30 7.70
N GLU A 73 -15.02 3.09 8.07
CA GLU A 73 -16.01 2.86 9.12
C GLU A 73 -15.54 3.44 10.46
N ALA A 74 -14.30 3.14 10.88
CA ALA A 74 -13.72 3.65 12.11
C ALA A 74 -13.65 5.18 12.12
N ILE A 75 -13.28 5.81 11.01
CA ILE A 75 -13.28 7.28 10.86
C ILE A 75 -14.71 7.83 10.99
N GLY A 76 -15.68 7.22 10.30
CA GLY A 76 -17.09 7.62 10.37
C GLY A 76 -17.68 7.55 11.78
N GLN A 77 -17.23 6.57 12.56
CA GLN A 77 -17.62 6.40 13.97
C GLN A 77 -16.76 7.21 14.95
N ARG A 78 -15.79 7.99 14.45
CA ARG A 78 -14.83 8.76 15.24
C ARG A 78 -13.97 7.92 16.18
N GLU A 79 -13.68 6.69 15.80
CA GLU A 79 -12.83 5.75 16.51
C GLU A 79 -11.37 5.89 16.06
N ALA A 80 -10.71 6.97 16.46
CA ALA A 80 -9.34 7.28 16.00
C ALA A 80 -8.33 6.16 16.29
N GLY A 81 -8.38 5.58 17.49
CA GLY A 81 -7.49 4.48 17.88
C GLY A 81 -7.68 3.22 17.03
N ARG A 82 -8.93 2.90 16.67
CA ARG A 82 -9.24 1.78 15.79
C ARG A 82 -8.74 2.05 14.36
N ALA A 83 -8.95 3.25 13.84
CA ALA A 83 -8.45 3.64 12.53
C ALA A 83 -6.91 3.55 12.46
N GLU A 84 -6.22 4.02 13.49
CA GLU A 84 -4.77 3.92 13.59
C GLU A 84 -4.30 2.45 13.60
N ALA A 85 -4.93 1.60 14.43
CA ALA A 85 -4.58 0.18 14.53
C ALA A 85 -4.79 -0.55 13.20
N LEU A 86 -5.88 -0.28 12.50
CA LEU A 86 -6.18 -0.83 11.17
C LEU A 86 -5.16 -0.39 10.13
N MET A 87 -4.74 0.87 10.12
CA MET A 87 -3.71 1.36 9.19
C MET A 87 -2.33 0.79 9.51
N ARG A 88 -2.00 0.55 10.77
CA ARG A 88 -0.77 -0.17 11.16
C ARG A 88 -0.78 -1.61 10.63
N GLU A 89 -1.90 -2.30 10.75
CA GLU A 89 -2.05 -3.67 10.23
C GLU A 89 -2.00 -3.69 8.70
N HIS A 90 -2.64 -2.73 8.05
CA HIS A 90 -2.56 -2.56 6.60
C HIS A 90 -1.11 -2.36 6.11
N SER A 91 -0.32 -1.58 6.83
CA SER A 91 1.10 -1.39 6.54
C SER A 91 1.93 -2.65 6.74
N ARG A 92 1.57 -3.51 7.69
CA ARG A 92 2.22 -4.82 7.89
C ARG A 92 1.92 -5.78 6.75
N LEU A 93 0.69 -5.79 6.25
CA LEU A 93 0.33 -6.57 5.06
C LEU A 93 1.18 -6.15 3.86
N ALA A 94 1.29 -4.86 3.60
CA ALA A 94 2.13 -4.34 2.51
C ALA A 94 3.61 -4.74 2.66
N ARG A 95 4.14 -4.68 3.88
CA ARG A 95 5.52 -5.09 4.19
C ARG A 95 5.74 -6.59 4.03
N HIS A 96 4.79 -7.41 4.44
CA HIS A 96 4.84 -8.86 4.23
C HIS A 96 4.87 -9.19 2.73
N ASN A 97 4.03 -8.55 1.95
CA ASN A 97 3.98 -8.70 0.50
C ASN A 97 5.29 -8.26 -0.17
N LEU A 98 5.90 -7.18 0.32
CA LEU A 98 7.24 -6.76 -0.12
C LEU A 98 8.28 -7.88 0.12
N GLY A 99 8.29 -8.47 1.31
CA GLY A 99 9.20 -9.56 1.65
C GLY A 99 9.07 -10.75 0.69
N GLN A 100 7.85 -11.14 0.32
CA GLN A 100 7.61 -12.21 -0.64
C GLN A 100 8.15 -11.87 -2.05
N VAL A 101 7.93 -10.64 -2.50
CA VAL A 101 8.46 -10.16 -3.79
C VAL A 101 9.98 -10.17 -3.81
N MET A 102 10.63 -9.72 -2.75
CA MET A 102 12.10 -9.66 -2.65
C MET A 102 12.75 -11.05 -2.66
N HIS A 103 12.07 -12.07 -2.16
CA HIS A 103 12.57 -13.44 -2.13
C HIS A 103 12.27 -14.21 -3.42
N ASN A 104 11.52 -13.66 -4.35
CA ASN A 104 11.23 -14.29 -5.62
C ASN A 104 12.33 -13.97 -6.66
N PRO A 105 13.08 -14.98 -7.17
CA PRO A 105 14.15 -14.76 -8.15
C PRO A 105 13.69 -14.07 -9.44
N GLN A 106 12.41 -14.21 -9.81
CA GLN A 106 11.84 -13.59 -11.01
C GLN A 106 11.79 -12.06 -10.92
N HIS A 107 11.87 -11.50 -9.72
CA HIS A 107 11.80 -10.07 -9.47
C HIS A 107 13.15 -9.42 -9.13
N ALA A 108 14.23 -10.20 -9.12
CA ALA A 108 15.58 -9.72 -8.75
C ALA A 108 16.12 -8.56 -9.61
N GLY A 109 15.62 -8.42 -10.84
CA GLY A 109 16.02 -7.38 -11.80
C GLY A 109 15.15 -6.12 -11.81
N MET A 110 14.17 -6.00 -10.91
CA MET A 110 13.30 -4.82 -10.89
C MET A 110 14.06 -3.55 -10.52
N PRO A 111 13.74 -2.41 -11.19
CA PRO A 111 14.33 -1.11 -10.85
C PRO A 111 14.13 -0.78 -9.36
N GLY A 112 15.20 -0.39 -8.68
CA GLY A 112 15.16 -0.01 -7.26
C GLY A 112 15.26 -1.16 -6.25
N MET A 113 15.19 -2.42 -6.66
CA MET A 113 15.33 -3.58 -5.75
C MET A 113 16.67 -3.59 -5.00
N GLN A 114 17.73 -3.13 -5.64
CA GLN A 114 19.04 -2.99 -5.03
C GLN A 114 19.09 -1.99 -3.87
N LEU A 115 18.17 -1.04 -3.82
CA LEU A 115 18.08 -0.05 -2.75
C LEU A 115 17.43 -0.60 -1.48
N ILE A 116 16.73 -1.74 -1.61
CA ILE A 116 16.01 -2.39 -0.52
C ILE A 116 16.81 -3.56 0.07
N ARG A 117 17.92 -3.93 -0.57
CA ARG A 117 18.80 -4.98 -0.03
C ARG A 117 19.23 -4.65 1.38
N ASN A 118 18.72 -5.45 2.32
CA ASN A 118 19.08 -5.37 3.72
C ASN A 118 20.59 -5.41 3.88
N LYS A 119 21.10 -4.46 4.62
CA LYS A 119 22.31 -4.70 5.40
C LYS A 119 21.96 -5.81 6.41
N VAL A 120 22.38 -7.01 6.11
CA VAL A 120 22.50 -8.06 7.11
C VAL A 120 23.61 -7.65 8.07
#